data_66b03dcec01ef1ab3c813a71c0f13036
#
_entry.id   66b03dcec01ef1ab3c813a71c0f13036
#
_cell.length_a   1.000
_cell.length_b   1.000
_cell.length_c   1.000
_cell.angle_alpha   90.00
_cell.angle_beta   90.00
_cell.angle_gamma   90.00
#
_symmetry.space_group_name_H-M   'P 1'
#
loop_
_entity.id
_entity.type
_entity.pdbx_description
1 polymer ?
#
loop_
_entity_poly.entity_id
_entity_poly.type
_entity_poly.pdbx_seq_one_letter_code
_entity_poly.pdbx_strand_id
1 'polypeptide(L)'
;RVDVDIFSYDTIRTAKSETAIEFIDTTRVDVTEHSKLVIDELVYDPNKKTGKLSLKASLGTVRYASGQIAKNNPTSIKITTPTATIGVRGTDFSMTVDELGSSTIILLPSCDTNGNCYVGEISVESDAGQVILSQAFQATVVDTVSSTPMKPVILGLDENMINNLLIIARPSEITREMNASDYIEVADALDIDFLQFDELEKDYLEEEESAWATALD
;
A
#
# COMPACT_ATOMS: atom_id res chain seq x y z
N ARG A 1 -17.06 -8.66 -10.82
CA ARG A 1 -17.00 -9.66 -11.89
C ARG A 1 -15.63 -10.31 -11.79
N VAL A 2 -15.56 -11.61 -11.87
CA VAL A 2 -14.32 -12.39 -11.89
C VAL A 2 -14.03 -12.74 -13.34
N ASP A 3 -12.72 -12.79 -13.70
CA ASP A 3 -12.24 -13.16 -15.05
C ASP A 3 -12.81 -12.30 -16.20
N VAL A 4 -12.62 -10.99 -16.08
CA VAL A 4 -12.96 -10.04 -17.14
C VAL A 4 -11.67 -9.54 -17.78
N ASP A 5 -11.59 -9.62 -19.11
CA ASP A 5 -10.46 -9.04 -19.85
C ASP A 5 -10.41 -7.53 -19.66
N ILE A 6 -9.20 -7.01 -19.53
CA ILE A 6 -8.90 -5.60 -19.29
C ILE A 6 -8.02 -5.09 -20.42
N PHE A 7 -8.33 -3.89 -20.90
CA PHE A 7 -7.67 -3.27 -22.03
C PHE A 7 -7.08 -1.90 -21.66
N SER A 8 -6.23 -1.37 -22.53
CA SER A 8 -5.76 0.01 -22.42
C SER A 8 -6.96 0.96 -22.38
N TYR A 9 -6.85 1.99 -21.56
CA TYR A 9 -7.88 3.01 -21.28
C TYR A 9 -9.05 2.55 -20.41
N ASP A 10 -9.05 1.32 -19.92
CA ASP A 10 -10.03 0.87 -18.94
C ASP A 10 -9.85 1.57 -17.59
N THR A 11 -10.98 1.84 -16.94
CA THR A 11 -11.03 2.39 -15.60
C THR A 11 -11.57 1.36 -14.63
N ILE A 12 -10.77 1.02 -13.65
CA ILE A 12 -11.13 0.14 -12.53
C ILE A 12 -11.60 1.02 -11.36
N ARG A 13 -12.78 0.71 -10.83
CA ARG A 13 -13.32 1.32 -9.61
C ARG A 13 -13.79 0.23 -8.67
N THR A 14 -13.31 0.28 -7.45
CA THR A 14 -13.75 -0.61 -6.38
C THR A 14 -14.73 0.13 -5.46
N ALA A 15 -15.71 -0.59 -4.93
CA ALA A 15 -16.60 -0.11 -3.86
C ALA A 15 -16.11 -0.68 -2.52
N LYS A 16 -16.88 -1.54 -1.89
CA LYS A 16 -16.51 -2.22 -0.63
C LYS A 16 -15.84 -3.58 -0.87
N SER A 17 -15.01 -3.67 -1.90
CA SER A 17 -14.30 -4.90 -2.27
C SER A 17 -12.97 -4.54 -2.89
N GLU A 18 -12.03 -5.45 -2.78
CA GLU A 18 -10.74 -5.39 -3.46
C GLU A 18 -10.78 -6.18 -4.77
N THR A 19 -9.83 -5.91 -5.67
CA THR A 19 -9.66 -6.64 -6.92
C THR A 19 -8.18 -6.77 -7.26
N ALA A 20 -7.83 -7.87 -7.90
CA ALA A 20 -6.48 -8.11 -8.43
C ALA A 20 -6.53 -8.10 -9.96
N ILE A 21 -5.53 -7.49 -10.56
CA ILE A 21 -5.32 -7.41 -11.99
C ILE A 21 -4.00 -8.12 -12.29
N GLU A 22 -4.04 -9.10 -13.16
CA GLU A 22 -2.85 -9.76 -13.67
C GLU A 22 -2.66 -9.41 -15.15
N PHE A 23 -1.53 -8.81 -15.46
CA PHE A 23 -1.18 -8.44 -16.83
C PHE A 23 -0.44 -9.58 -17.53
N ILE A 24 -0.49 -9.58 -18.86
CA ILE A 24 0.12 -10.62 -19.70
C ILE A 24 1.65 -10.75 -19.54
N ASP A 25 2.32 -9.76 -18.99
CA ASP A 25 3.75 -9.77 -18.64
C ASP A 25 4.01 -10.26 -17.21
N THR A 26 2.98 -10.78 -16.53
CA THR A 26 2.99 -11.20 -15.12
C THR A 26 3.13 -10.06 -14.10
N THR A 27 2.98 -8.81 -14.53
CA THR A 27 2.77 -7.70 -13.58
C THR A 27 1.46 -7.92 -12.85
N ARG A 28 1.47 -7.77 -11.53
CA ARG A 28 0.27 -7.84 -10.71
C ARG A 28 -0.01 -6.50 -10.05
N VAL A 29 -1.27 -6.11 -10.09
CA VAL A 29 -1.75 -4.89 -9.45
C VAL A 29 -2.97 -5.22 -8.61
N ASP A 30 -2.82 -5.08 -7.31
CA ASP A 30 -3.93 -5.26 -6.37
C ASP A 30 -4.50 -3.88 -6.00
N VAL A 31 -5.80 -3.77 -6.02
CA VAL A 31 -6.55 -2.51 -5.82
C VAL A 31 -7.50 -2.71 -4.65
N THR A 32 -7.34 -1.92 -3.58
CA THR A 32 -8.21 -2.00 -2.39
C THR A 32 -9.59 -1.43 -2.64
N GLU A 33 -10.44 -1.51 -1.64
CA GLU A 33 -11.75 -0.85 -1.65
C GLU A 33 -11.64 0.67 -1.83
N HIS A 34 -12.72 1.28 -2.32
CA HIS A 34 -12.84 2.73 -2.55
C HIS A 34 -11.74 3.35 -3.41
N SER A 35 -11.16 2.56 -4.31
CA SER A 35 -10.03 2.97 -5.15
C SER A 35 -10.44 3.23 -6.59
N LYS A 36 -9.61 4.04 -7.28
CA LYS A 36 -9.75 4.32 -8.70
C LYS A 36 -8.40 4.24 -9.40
N LEU A 37 -8.29 3.30 -10.34
CA LEU A 37 -7.13 3.06 -11.19
C LEU A 37 -7.52 3.12 -12.66
N VAL A 38 -6.70 3.74 -13.49
CA VAL A 38 -6.84 3.75 -14.96
C VAL A 38 -5.63 3.06 -15.57
N ILE A 39 -5.86 2.16 -16.50
CA ILE A 39 -4.83 1.59 -17.37
C ILE A 39 -4.69 2.54 -18.56
N ASP A 40 -3.66 3.37 -18.53
CA ASP A 40 -3.44 4.39 -19.55
C ASP A 40 -2.86 3.78 -20.83
N GLU A 41 -1.87 2.90 -20.70
CA GLU A 41 -1.24 2.22 -21.83
C GLU A 41 -0.74 0.83 -21.41
N LEU A 42 -1.00 -0.17 -22.25
CA LEU A 42 -0.40 -1.50 -22.12
C LEU A 42 -0.01 -1.99 -23.52
N VAL A 43 1.29 -2.17 -23.72
CA VAL A 43 1.88 -2.82 -24.89
C VAL A 43 2.86 -3.87 -24.42
N TYR A 44 2.79 -5.08 -24.93
CA TYR A 44 3.70 -6.16 -24.60
C TYR A 44 4.00 -7.06 -25.80
N ASP A 45 5.31 -7.31 -26.03
CA ASP A 45 5.80 -8.30 -26.98
C ASP A 45 6.34 -9.52 -26.23
N PRO A 46 5.59 -10.65 -26.21
CA PRO A 46 5.99 -11.82 -25.44
C PRO A 46 7.26 -12.48 -25.99
N ASN A 47 7.59 -12.31 -27.27
CA ASN A 47 8.80 -12.90 -27.85
C ASN A 47 10.07 -12.18 -27.38
N LYS A 48 10.00 -10.86 -27.25
CA LYS A 48 11.11 -10.03 -26.78
C LYS A 48 11.05 -9.78 -25.28
N LYS A 49 9.95 -10.13 -24.63
CA LYS A 49 9.64 -9.82 -23.21
C LYS A 49 9.81 -8.32 -22.89
N THR A 50 9.48 -7.48 -23.86
CA THR A 50 9.57 -6.02 -23.74
C THR A 50 8.20 -5.40 -23.96
N GLY A 51 8.00 -4.21 -23.41
CA GLY A 51 6.73 -3.53 -23.55
C GLY A 51 6.72 -2.20 -22.84
N LYS A 52 5.53 -1.66 -22.65
CA LYS A 52 5.28 -0.43 -21.93
C LYS A 52 4.00 -0.59 -21.11
N LEU A 53 4.05 -0.16 -19.86
CA LEU A 53 2.88 -0.12 -18.98
C LEU A 53 2.80 1.26 -18.34
N SER A 54 1.67 1.93 -18.54
CA SER A 54 1.33 3.19 -17.88
C SER A 54 0.05 3.06 -17.09
N LEU A 55 0.12 3.36 -15.80
CA LEU A 55 -1.01 3.31 -14.88
C LEU A 55 -1.25 4.69 -14.26
N LYS A 56 -2.50 5.00 -13.92
CA LYS A 56 -2.87 6.21 -13.22
C LYS A 56 -3.76 5.88 -12.02
N ALA A 57 -3.20 5.97 -10.84
CA ALA A 57 -3.95 5.87 -9.58
C ALA A 57 -4.47 7.26 -9.20
N SER A 58 -5.78 7.36 -8.96
CA SER A 58 -6.43 8.65 -8.67
C SER A 58 -7.02 8.72 -7.27
N LEU A 59 -7.25 7.59 -6.61
CA LEU A 59 -7.80 7.49 -5.26
C LEU A 59 -7.58 6.09 -4.72
N GLY A 60 -7.40 5.97 -3.41
CA GLY A 60 -7.32 4.71 -2.68
C GLY A 60 -5.93 4.08 -2.71
N THR A 61 -5.83 2.83 -2.28
CA THR A 61 -4.55 2.12 -2.17
C THR A 61 -4.40 1.09 -3.28
N VAL A 62 -3.22 1.11 -3.89
CA VAL A 62 -2.83 0.19 -4.96
C VAL A 62 -1.47 -0.40 -4.63
N ARG A 63 -1.35 -1.71 -4.68
CA ARG A 63 -0.08 -2.42 -4.65
C ARG A 63 0.30 -2.85 -6.05
N TYR A 64 1.54 -2.60 -6.40
CA TYR A 64 2.16 -3.00 -7.65
C TYR A 64 3.25 -4.03 -7.41
N ALA A 65 3.24 -5.12 -8.15
CA ALA A 65 4.28 -6.14 -8.17
C ALA A 65 4.82 -6.30 -9.60
N SER A 66 6.13 -6.16 -9.75
CA SER A 66 6.80 -6.08 -11.04
C SER A 66 6.79 -7.39 -11.84
N GLY A 67 6.35 -7.31 -13.09
CA GLY A 67 6.43 -8.37 -14.09
C GLY A 67 7.68 -8.32 -14.99
N GLN A 68 7.56 -8.89 -16.19
CA GLN A 68 8.66 -9.04 -17.15
C GLN A 68 9.08 -7.72 -17.79
N ILE A 69 8.15 -6.80 -18.03
CA ILE A 69 8.46 -5.49 -18.62
C ILE A 69 9.47 -4.75 -17.74
N ALA A 70 9.17 -4.62 -16.44
CA ALA A 70 10.02 -3.90 -15.48
C ALA A 70 11.41 -4.53 -15.34
N LYS A 71 11.49 -5.86 -15.37
CA LYS A 71 12.76 -6.61 -15.26
C LYS A 71 13.66 -6.40 -16.46
N ASN A 72 13.10 -6.30 -17.67
CA ASN A 72 13.86 -6.18 -18.92
C ASN A 72 14.09 -4.74 -19.34
N ASN A 73 13.16 -3.84 -19.05
CA ASN A 73 13.28 -2.40 -19.34
C ASN A 73 12.63 -1.55 -18.26
N PRO A 74 13.37 -1.16 -17.22
CA PRO A 74 12.85 -0.40 -16.10
C PRO A 74 12.21 0.95 -16.47
N THR A 75 12.65 1.57 -17.58
CA THR A 75 12.13 2.86 -18.03
C THR A 75 10.77 2.76 -18.73
N SER A 76 10.28 1.54 -18.95
CA SER A 76 9.01 1.29 -19.65
C SER A 76 7.80 1.22 -18.71
N ILE A 77 8.01 1.32 -17.40
CA ILE A 77 6.93 1.39 -16.41
C ILE A 77 6.80 2.81 -15.92
N LYS A 78 5.61 3.37 -16.07
CA LYS A 78 5.25 4.68 -15.53
C LYS A 78 3.95 4.61 -14.76
N ILE A 79 3.98 4.99 -13.50
CA ILE A 79 2.79 5.05 -12.67
C ILE A 79 2.62 6.46 -12.18
N THR A 80 1.44 7.04 -12.37
CA THR A 80 1.15 8.42 -12.02
C THR A 80 0.05 8.50 -10.97
N THR A 81 0.20 9.44 -10.06
CA THR A 81 -0.81 9.88 -9.11
C THR A 81 -1.13 11.35 -9.40
N PRO A 82 -2.09 11.98 -8.71
CA PRO A 82 -2.33 13.43 -8.87
C PRO A 82 -1.13 14.30 -8.54
N THR A 83 -0.23 13.85 -7.67
CA THR A 83 0.89 14.64 -7.14
C THR A 83 2.27 14.13 -7.54
N ALA A 84 2.38 12.90 -8.04
CA ALA A 84 3.67 12.29 -8.33
C ALA A 84 3.68 11.41 -9.59
N THR A 85 4.87 11.26 -10.16
CA THR A 85 5.21 10.23 -11.15
C THR A 85 6.16 9.23 -10.50
N ILE A 86 5.87 7.94 -10.62
CA ILE A 86 6.65 6.85 -10.05
C ILE A 86 7.28 6.07 -11.20
N GLY A 87 8.61 5.99 -11.21
CA GLY A 87 9.40 5.12 -12.07
C GLY A 87 9.81 3.86 -11.31
N VAL A 88 9.67 2.69 -11.95
CA VAL A 88 9.85 1.39 -11.27
C VAL A 88 11.01 0.62 -11.86
N ARG A 89 11.93 0.17 -11.02
CA ARG A 89 13.06 -0.68 -11.40
C ARG A 89 12.97 -2.03 -10.68
N GLY A 90 12.07 -2.88 -11.19
CA GLY A 90 11.99 -4.30 -10.81
C GLY A 90 11.77 -4.55 -9.32
N THR A 91 10.70 -4.00 -8.74
CA THR A 91 10.36 -4.17 -7.31
C THR A 91 8.87 -4.09 -7.08
N ASP A 92 8.45 -4.43 -5.87
CA ASP A 92 7.10 -4.24 -5.39
C ASP A 92 7.01 -2.94 -4.60
N PHE A 93 5.85 -2.29 -4.65
CA PHE A 93 5.57 -1.14 -3.81
C PHE A 93 4.06 -0.96 -3.61
N SER A 94 3.70 -0.25 -2.57
CA SER A 94 2.33 0.21 -2.32
C SER A 94 2.27 1.72 -2.47
N MET A 95 1.15 2.21 -3.02
CA MET A 95 0.85 3.63 -3.07
C MET A 95 -0.57 3.88 -2.61
N THR A 96 -0.76 4.93 -1.84
CA THR A 96 -2.07 5.40 -1.38
C THR A 96 -2.26 6.84 -1.83
N VAL A 97 -3.39 7.11 -2.47
CA VAL A 97 -3.82 8.46 -2.85
C VAL A 97 -5.05 8.80 -2.03
N ASP A 98 -4.98 9.86 -1.26
CA ASP A 98 -6.09 10.34 -0.46
C ASP A 98 -7.09 11.21 -1.26
N GLU A 99 -8.15 11.65 -0.62
CA GLU A 99 -9.21 12.47 -1.23
C GLU A 99 -8.71 13.86 -1.66
N LEU A 100 -7.63 14.35 -1.07
CA LEU A 100 -7.00 15.63 -1.42
C LEU A 100 -5.97 15.47 -2.54
N GLY A 101 -5.65 14.23 -2.94
CA GLY A 101 -4.70 13.88 -3.96
C GLY A 101 -3.26 13.68 -3.44
N SER A 102 -3.01 13.87 -2.13
CA SER A 102 -1.72 13.55 -1.53
C SER A 102 -1.38 12.08 -1.72
N SER A 103 -0.14 11.78 -2.02
CA SER A 103 0.32 10.44 -2.38
C SER A 103 1.36 9.95 -1.41
N THR A 104 1.10 8.81 -0.76
CA THR A 104 2.06 8.08 0.07
C THR A 104 2.56 6.87 -0.71
N ILE A 105 3.87 6.71 -0.82
CA ILE A 105 4.51 5.62 -1.55
C ILE A 105 5.45 4.87 -0.61
N ILE A 106 5.34 3.53 -0.59
CA ILE A 106 6.12 2.64 0.28
C ILE A 106 6.76 1.55 -0.57
N LEU A 107 8.08 1.47 -0.57
CA LEU A 107 8.84 0.42 -1.24
C LEU A 107 8.73 -0.89 -0.46
N LEU A 108 8.32 -1.96 -1.12
CA LEU A 108 8.15 -3.28 -0.53
C LEU A 108 9.22 -4.25 -1.02
N PRO A 109 9.63 -5.22 -0.21
CA PRO A 109 10.43 -6.32 -0.71
C PRO A 109 9.59 -7.22 -1.63
N SER A 110 10.20 -7.70 -2.71
CA SER A 110 9.67 -8.76 -3.56
C SER A 110 10.26 -10.08 -3.12
N CYS A 111 9.41 -11.04 -2.77
CA CYS A 111 9.86 -12.35 -2.31
C CYS A 111 9.47 -13.44 -3.34
N ASP A 112 10.39 -14.36 -3.61
CA ASP A 112 10.14 -15.53 -4.44
C ASP A 112 9.42 -16.64 -3.65
N THR A 113 8.99 -17.69 -4.34
CA THR A 113 8.32 -18.86 -3.74
C THR A 113 9.20 -19.63 -2.76
N ASN A 114 10.51 -19.43 -2.76
CA ASN A 114 11.47 -20.04 -1.84
C ASN A 114 11.71 -19.18 -0.59
N GLY A 115 11.07 -18.01 -0.50
CA GLY A 115 11.22 -17.08 0.61
C GLY A 115 12.44 -16.17 0.50
N ASN A 116 13.16 -16.14 -0.67
CA ASN A 116 14.21 -15.18 -0.88
C ASN A 116 13.60 -13.83 -1.28
N CYS A 117 13.91 -12.80 -0.51
CA CYS A 117 13.42 -11.47 -0.75
C CYS A 117 14.52 -10.56 -1.31
N TYR A 118 14.16 -9.75 -2.29
CA TYR A 118 15.02 -8.70 -2.83
C TYR A 118 14.27 -7.37 -2.85
N VAL A 119 15.01 -6.29 -2.90
CA VAL A 119 14.46 -4.94 -2.99
C VAL A 119 15.08 -4.27 -4.21
N GLY A 120 14.24 -3.77 -5.09
CA GLY A 120 14.69 -2.96 -6.21
C GLY A 120 14.71 -1.48 -5.84
N GLU A 121 14.44 -0.64 -6.82
CA GLU A 121 14.48 0.80 -6.68
C GLU A 121 13.24 1.43 -7.33
N ILE A 122 12.70 2.45 -6.69
CA ILE A 122 11.69 3.33 -7.30
C ILE A 122 12.12 4.78 -7.20
N SER A 123 11.82 5.55 -8.25
CA SER A 123 11.92 7.00 -8.23
C SER A 123 10.55 7.62 -8.05
N VAL A 124 10.44 8.60 -7.19
CA VAL A 124 9.21 9.38 -6.98
C VAL A 124 9.51 10.82 -7.31
N GLU A 125 8.84 11.36 -8.31
CA GLU A 125 9.08 12.67 -8.88
C GLU A 125 7.82 13.53 -8.83
N SER A 126 7.96 14.78 -8.43
CA SER A 126 6.98 15.87 -8.55
C SER A 126 7.56 16.98 -9.42
N ASP A 127 6.80 18.04 -9.68
CA ASP A 127 7.32 19.22 -10.40
C ASP A 127 8.44 19.95 -9.63
N ALA A 128 8.54 19.75 -8.30
CA ALA A 128 9.49 20.41 -7.43
C ALA A 128 10.73 19.60 -7.08
N GLY A 129 10.78 18.30 -7.44
CA GLY A 129 11.94 17.45 -7.18
C GLY A 129 11.67 15.97 -7.23
N GLN A 130 12.72 15.20 -6.93
CA GLN A 130 12.71 13.74 -6.99
C GLN A 130 13.38 13.16 -5.75
N VAL A 131 12.89 11.99 -5.32
CA VAL A 131 13.55 11.11 -4.34
C VAL A 131 13.63 9.68 -4.89
N ILE A 132 14.60 8.93 -4.38
CA ILE A 132 14.80 7.51 -4.69
C ILE A 132 14.56 6.70 -3.42
N LEU A 133 13.74 5.66 -3.55
CA LEU A 133 13.55 4.64 -2.52
C LEU A 133 14.29 3.37 -2.97
N SER A 134 15.18 2.85 -2.12
CA SER A 134 16.05 1.70 -2.44
C SER A 134 16.21 0.71 -1.29
N GLN A 135 15.51 0.93 -0.18
CA GLN A 135 15.51 0.03 0.97
C GLN A 135 14.10 -0.43 1.28
N ALA A 136 13.96 -1.67 1.76
CA ALA A 136 12.67 -2.22 2.17
C ALA A 136 11.98 -1.29 3.17
N PHE A 137 10.69 -1.08 2.97
CA PHE A 137 9.82 -0.24 3.81
C PHE A 137 10.23 1.24 3.87
N GLN A 138 11.09 1.69 2.96
CA GLN A 138 11.26 3.12 2.74
C GLN A 138 9.97 3.73 2.19
N ALA A 139 9.59 4.87 2.77
CA ALA A 139 8.38 5.59 2.39
C ALA A 139 8.67 7.07 2.13
N THR A 140 7.88 7.65 1.24
CA THR A 140 7.83 9.09 0.99
C THR A 140 6.39 9.56 0.82
N VAL A 141 6.14 10.83 1.05
CA VAL A 141 4.86 11.49 0.84
C VAL A 141 5.04 12.67 -0.11
N VAL A 142 4.08 12.86 -1.01
CA VAL A 142 4.00 14.00 -1.93
C VAL A 142 2.63 14.65 -1.76
N ASP A 143 2.58 15.76 -1.03
CA ASP A 143 1.32 16.41 -0.67
C ASP A 143 0.66 17.12 -1.85
N THR A 144 1.46 17.80 -2.67
CA THR A 144 0.98 18.51 -3.87
C THR A 144 1.96 18.34 -5.03
N VAL A 145 1.50 18.56 -6.25
CA VAL A 145 2.36 18.46 -7.45
C VAL A 145 3.53 19.43 -7.40
N SER A 146 3.39 20.55 -6.71
CA SER A 146 4.42 21.61 -6.55
C SER A 146 5.26 21.46 -5.29
N SER A 147 5.01 20.49 -4.43
CA SER A 147 5.85 20.19 -3.27
C SER A 147 6.90 19.14 -3.61
N THR A 148 8.11 19.31 -3.08
CA THR A 148 9.14 18.27 -3.18
C THR A 148 8.70 17.02 -2.41
N PRO A 149 8.91 15.80 -2.95
CA PRO A 149 8.69 14.59 -2.19
C PRO A 149 9.45 14.65 -0.86
N MET A 150 8.83 14.20 0.22
CA MET A 150 9.48 14.14 1.54
C MET A 150 10.72 13.26 1.49
N LYS A 151 11.72 13.59 2.31
CA LYS A 151 12.91 12.73 2.43
C LYS A 151 12.48 11.31 2.83
N PRO A 152 13.00 10.27 2.16
CA PRO A 152 12.64 8.90 2.45
C PRO A 152 12.92 8.54 3.92
N VAL A 153 11.94 7.92 4.57
CA VAL A 153 12.03 7.38 5.92
C VAL A 153 11.77 5.88 5.90
N ILE A 154 12.48 5.12 6.73
CA ILE A 154 12.21 3.69 6.89
C ILE A 154 11.12 3.53 7.94
N LEU A 155 10.02 2.87 7.58
CA LEU A 155 8.94 2.58 8.49
C LEU A 155 9.32 1.39 9.38
N GLY A 156 9.18 1.55 10.70
CA GLY A 156 9.29 0.45 11.66
C GLY A 156 7.99 -0.35 11.66
N LEU A 157 7.82 -1.23 10.67
CA LEU A 157 6.62 -2.04 10.52
C LEU A 157 6.77 -3.32 11.33
N ASP A 158 5.77 -3.63 12.15
CA ASP A 158 5.59 -4.94 12.75
C ASP A 158 4.91 -5.91 11.77
N GLU A 159 4.89 -7.22 12.09
CA GLU A 159 4.28 -8.25 11.23
C GLU A 159 2.80 -7.96 10.93
N ASN A 160 2.05 -7.40 11.86
CA ASN A 160 0.64 -7.07 11.66
C ASN A 160 0.49 -5.90 10.69
N MET A 161 1.35 -4.89 10.80
CA MET A 161 1.38 -3.76 9.86
C MET A 161 1.79 -4.22 8.46
N ILE A 162 2.82 -5.08 8.37
CA ILE A 162 3.23 -5.69 7.10
C ILE A 162 2.08 -6.49 6.50
N ASN A 163 1.41 -7.33 7.29
CA ASN A 163 0.27 -8.10 6.83
C ASN A 163 -0.90 -7.20 6.40
N ASN A 164 -1.15 -6.08 7.07
CA ASN A 164 -2.17 -5.11 6.68
C ASN A 164 -1.79 -4.33 5.41
N LEU A 165 -0.54 -3.96 5.23
CA LEU A 165 -0.03 -3.40 3.97
C LEU A 165 0.00 -4.44 2.85
N LEU A 166 0.10 -5.72 3.19
CA LEU A 166 0.12 -6.88 2.30
C LEU A 166 -1.23 -7.57 2.19
N ILE A 167 -2.29 -7.10 2.85
CA ILE A 167 -3.65 -7.67 2.81
C ILE A 167 -4.11 -7.93 1.37
N ILE A 168 -3.51 -7.26 0.42
CA ILE A 168 -3.85 -7.39 -0.99
C ILE A 168 -3.12 -8.53 -1.70
N ALA A 169 -2.09 -9.13 -1.13
CA ALA A 169 -1.39 -10.23 -1.78
C ALA A 169 -0.91 -11.26 -0.77
N ARG A 170 -1.85 -12.01 -0.19
CA ARG A 170 -1.47 -13.33 0.28
C ARG A 170 -1.16 -14.17 -0.97
N PRO A 171 0.09 -14.68 -1.16
CA PRO A 171 0.26 -15.80 -2.05
C PRO A 171 -0.72 -16.87 -1.60
N SER A 172 -1.46 -17.47 -2.53
CA SER A 172 -2.45 -18.54 -2.28
C SER A 172 -1.90 -19.77 -1.53
N GLU A 173 -0.64 -19.75 -1.11
CA GLU A 173 0.07 -20.80 -0.38
C GLU A 173 0.26 -20.54 1.11
N ILE A 174 -0.11 -19.37 1.65
CA ILE A 174 -0.13 -19.13 3.11
C ILE A 174 -1.50 -19.50 3.72
N THR A 175 -2.42 -20.02 2.94
CA THR A 175 -3.56 -20.77 3.47
C THR A 175 -3.12 -22.19 3.90
N ARG A 176 -1.99 -22.32 4.57
CA ARG A 176 -1.72 -23.47 5.39
C ARG A 176 -2.56 -23.32 6.65
N GLU A 177 -3.69 -24.03 6.64
CA GLU A 177 -4.37 -24.59 7.82
C GLU A 177 -3.92 -23.95 9.15
N MET A 178 -4.42 -22.76 9.42
CA MET A 178 -4.58 -22.35 10.81
C MET A 178 -5.68 -23.26 11.34
N ASN A 179 -5.28 -24.29 12.09
CA ASN A 179 -6.19 -25.18 12.78
C ASN A 179 -7.12 -24.36 13.66
N ALA A 180 -8.38 -24.77 13.75
CA ALA A 180 -9.38 -24.08 14.58
C ALA A 180 -8.98 -23.93 16.06
N SER A 181 -7.91 -24.59 16.51
CA SER A 181 -7.30 -24.44 17.83
C SER A 181 -6.49 -23.14 18.00
N ASP A 182 -5.99 -22.55 16.90
CA ASP A 182 -5.19 -21.32 16.98
C ASP A 182 -6.08 -20.06 17.10
N TYR A 183 -7.37 -20.19 16.81
CA TYR A 183 -8.34 -19.11 16.99
C TYR A 183 -8.81 -18.93 18.43
N ILE A 184 -8.61 -19.91 19.29
CA ILE A 184 -9.11 -19.89 20.67
C ILE A 184 -8.20 -19.06 21.59
N GLU A 185 -6.89 -19.02 21.33
CA GLU A 185 -5.95 -18.19 22.13
C GLU A 185 -6.03 -16.70 21.81
N VAL A 186 -6.46 -16.31 20.61
CA VAL A 186 -6.58 -14.89 20.23
C VAL A 186 -7.90 -14.28 20.72
N ALA A 187 -8.95 -15.09 20.90
CA ALA A 187 -10.24 -14.64 21.41
C ALA A 187 -10.17 -14.27 22.91
N ASP A 188 -9.37 -15.00 23.70
CA ASP A 188 -9.16 -14.69 25.12
C ASP A 188 -8.27 -13.45 25.35
N ALA A 189 -7.46 -13.06 24.36
CA ALA A 189 -6.63 -11.87 24.45
C ALA A 189 -7.37 -10.57 24.06
N LEU A 190 -8.57 -10.68 23.49
CA LEU A 190 -9.41 -9.54 23.08
C LEU A 190 -10.64 -9.35 23.98
N ASP A 191 -10.71 -10.05 25.12
CA ASP A 191 -11.70 -9.78 26.16
C ASP A 191 -11.29 -8.53 26.97
N ILE A 192 -11.06 -7.45 26.24
CA ILE A 192 -11.01 -6.10 26.82
C ILE A 192 -12.45 -5.70 27.01
N ASP A 193 -12.92 -5.82 28.24
CA ASP A 193 -14.21 -5.32 28.67
C ASP A 193 -14.27 -3.80 28.48
N PHE A 194 -14.83 -3.36 27.37
CA PHE A 194 -15.01 -1.95 27.04
C PHE A 194 -15.93 -1.20 28.05
N LEU A 195 -16.55 -1.92 28.97
CA LEU A 195 -17.35 -1.33 30.05
C LEU A 195 -16.49 -0.80 31.21
N GLN A 196 -15.20 -1.13 31.28
CA GLN A 196 -14.27 -0.56 32.27
C GLN A 196 -13.75 0.83 31.92
N PHE A 197 -13.98 1.34 30.71
CA PHE A 197 -13.59 2.71 30.35
C PHE A 197 -14.41 3.77 31.07
N ASP A 198 -15.63 3.49 31.49
CA ASP A 198 -16.47 4.42 32.26
C ASP A 198 -15.99 4.65 33.72
N GLU A 199 -15.19 3.74 34.29
CA GLU A 199 -14.63 3.92 35.62
C GLU A 199 -13.37 4.81 35.62
N LEU A 200 -12.57 4.75 34.54
CA LEU A 200 -11.36 5.58 34.41
C LEU A 200 -11.68 7.07 34.18
N GLU A 201 -12.77 7.39 33.50
CA GLU A 201 -13.20 8.77 33.31
C GLU A 201 -13.75 9.40 34.59
N LYS A 202 -14.31 8.61 35.49
CA LYS A 202 -14.81 9.10 36.80
C LYS A 202 -13.69 9.49 37.75
N ASP A 203 -12.62 8.75 37.79
CA ASP A 203 -11.49 9.05 38.69
C ASP A 203 -10.75 10.34 38.29
N TYR A 204 -10.65 10.67 37.02
CA TYR A 204 -10.03 11.91 36.56
C TYR A 204 -10.88 13.15 36.88
N LEU A 205 -12.19 13.03 36.83
CA LEU A 205 -13.09 14.15 37.12
C LEU A 205 -13.18 14.42 38.63
N GLU A 206 -13.09 13.43 39.50
CA GLU A 206 -13.07 13.61 40.96
C GLU A 206 -11.77 14.22 41.47
N GLU A 207 -10.61 13.93 40.83
CA GLU A 207 -9.33 14.57 41.18
C GLU A 207 -9.28 16.06 40.79
N GLU A 208 -9.88 16.48 39.67
CA GLU A 208 -9.92 17.88 39.28
C GLU A 208 -10.85 18.70 40.19
N GLU A 209 -12.03 18.20 40.60
CA GLU A 209 -12.89 18.92 41.52
C GLU A 209 -12.27 19.08 42.92
N SER A 210 -11.48 18.12 43.40
CA SER A 210 -10.78 18.23 44.69
C SER A 210 -9.64 19.24 44.67
N ALA A 211 -8.96 19.42 43.50
CA ALA A 211 -7.87 20.39 43.34
C ALA A 211 -8.37 21.86 43.34
N TRP A 212 -9.59 22.13 42.88
CA TRP A 212 -10.17 23.47 42.88
C TRP A 212 -10.77 23.89 44.23
N ALA A 213 -11.21 22.93 45.05
CA ALA A 213 -11.77 23.21 46.39
C ALA A 213 -10.70 23.64 47.41
N THR A 214 -9.43 23.27 47.21
CA THR A 214 -8.32 23.66 48.11
C THR A 214 -7.61 24.96 47.75
N ALA A 215 -7.95 25.58 46.62
CA ALA A 215 -7.35 26.85 46.17
C ALA A 215 -8.13 28.13 46.58
N LEU A 216 -9.20 28.01 47.36
CA LEU A 216 -10.08 29.12 47.76
C LEU A 216 -10.18 29.37 49.29
N ASP A 217 -9.25 28.80 50.10
CA ASP A 217 -9.09 29.15 51.51
C ASP A 217 -7.82 29.97 51.79
#